data_2ce6715b73614c6156b06feea64fa184
#
_entry.id   2ce6715b73614c6156b06feea64fa184
#
_cell.length_a   1.000
_cell.length_b   1.000
_cell.length_c   1.000
_cell.angle_alpha   90.00
_cell.angle_beta   90.00
_cell.angle_gamma   90.00
#
_symmetry.space_group_name_H-M   'P 1'
#
loop_
_entity.id
_entity.type
_entity.pdbx_description
1 polymer ?
#
loop_
_entity_poly.entity_id
_entity_poly.type
_entity_poly.pdbx_seq_one_letter_code
_entity_poly.pdbx_strand_id
1 'polypeptide(L)'
;MDTWMEKDYSWLIEEKKKIKEFVVKLKRPYLGFCLGCQLLGEVVGGNVVKSKYPEIGMLNVNFSQNKKSDLLFSEFPEKITSLQWHSYEVQNLENNKNITLLASSPETKYQIFKYQEHAYGIQFHIEIKDTTVGEWGCVPEYKSALEKQLGDGALEKFDEEAKIHMSNMNKYSNILYQNFKKLVP
;
A
#
# COMPACT_ATOMS: atom_id res chain seq x y z
N MET A 1 -3.65 -13.86 0.22
CA MET A 1 -3.95 -13.89 -1.23
C MET A 1 -2.96 -12.99 -1.94
N ASP A 2 -2.40 -13.46 -3.04
CA ASP A 2 -1.36 -12.76 -3.79
C ASP A 2 -1.78 -12.57 -5.25
N THR A 3 -1.17 -11.62 -5.95
CA THR A 3 -1.58 -11.24 -7.31
C THR A 3 -1.49 -12.36 -8.35
N TRP A 4 -0.63 -13.37 -8.14
CA TRP A 4 -0.46 -14.51 -9.06
C TRP A 4 -1.35 -15.71 -8.76
N MET A 5 -2.15 -15.68 -7.70
CA MET A 5 -3.04 -16.79 -7.32
C MET A 5 -4.29 -16.89 -8.22
N GLU A 6 -4.12 -16.69 -9.52
CA GLU A 6 -5.21 -16.64 -10.50
C GLU A 6 -5.93 -18.00 -10.66
N LYS A 7 -5.24 -19.10 -10.36
CA LYS A 7 -5.84 -20.45 -10.38
C LYS A 7 -6.84 -20.64 -9.25
N ASP A 8 -6.53 -20.08 -8.08
CA ASP A 8 -7.37 -20.21 -6.88
C ASP A 8 -8.43 -19.09 -6.84
N TYR A 9 -8.11 -17.93 -7.41
CA TYR A 9 -8.95 -16.73 -7.44
C TYR A 9 -9.07 -16.21 -8.88
N SER A 10 -9.87 -16.87 -9.70
CA SER A 10 -10.01 -16.54 -11.12
C SER A 10 -10.47 -15.10 -11.41
N TRP A 11 -11.14 -14.46 -10.47
CA TRP A 11 -11.54 -13.06 -10.56
C TRP A 11 -10.34 -12.09 -10.64
N LEU A 12 -9.15 -12.48 -10.17
CA LEU A 12 -7.92 -11.66 -10.29
C LEU A 12 -7.59 -11.33 -11.75
N ILE A 13 -7.87 -12.25 -12.67
CA ILE A 13 -7.64 -12.04 -14.11
C ILE A 13 -8.52 -10.89 -14.62
N GLU A 14 -9.80 -10.93 -14.27
CA GLU A 14 -10.74 -9.88 -14.68
C GLU A 14 -10.44 -8.55 -13.96
N GLU A 15 -10.07 -8.58 -12.69
CA GLU A 15 -9.68 -7.39 -11.93
C GLU A 15 -8.48 -6.68 -12.59
N LYS A 16 -7.41 -7.39 -12.92
CA LYS A 16 -6.26 -6.83 -13.64
C LYS A 16 -6.65 -6.23 -14.99
N LYS A 17 -7.52 -6.91 -15.76
CA LYS A 17 -8.04 -6.37 -17.02
C LYS A 17 -8.82 -5.08 -16.80
N LYS A 18 -9.68 -5.03 -15.78
CA LYS A 18 -10.49 -3.85 -15.44
C LYS A 18 -9.64 -2.70 -14.95
N ILE A 19 -8.64 -2.95 -14.10
CA ILE A 19 -7.68 -1.93 -13.67
C ILE A 19 -6.94 -1.38 -14.90
N LYS A 20 -6.47 -2.24 -15.81
CA LYS A 20 -5.79 -1.81 -17.04
C LYS A 20 -6.69 -0.96 -17.93
N GLU A 21 -7.94 -1.37 -18.12
CA GLU A 21 -8.92 -0.59 -18.88
C GLU A 21 -9.16 0.77 -18.22
N PHE A 22 -9.45 0.77 -16.94
CA PHE A 22 -9.80 1.96 -16.16
C PHE A 22 -8.65 2.95 -16.06
N VAL A 23 -7.46 2.47 -15.70
CA VAL A 23 -6.29 3.31 -15.44
C VAL A 23 -5.57 3.67 -16.74
N VAL A 24 -5.24 2.68 -17.59
CA VAL A 24 -4.34 2.93 -18.73
C VAL A 24 -5.12 3.46 -19.92
N LYS A 25 -6.31 2.91 -20.23
CA LYS A 25 -7.08 3.33 -21.41
C LYS A 25 -7.97 4.54 -21.11
N LEU A 26 -8.75 4.47 -20.02
CA LEU A 26 -9.75 5.50 -19.70
C LEU A 26 -9.17 6.64 -18.84
N LYS A 27 -7.96 6.49 -18.31
CA LYS A 27 -7.26 7.48 -17.47
C LYS A 27 -8.12 7.95 -16.29
N ARG A 28 -8.83 7.03 -15.66
CA ARG A 28 -9.69 7.32 -14.52
C ARG A 28 -8.91 7.26 -13.21
N PRO A 29 -9.31 8.05 -12.21
CA PRO A 29 -8.67 8.04 -10.89
C PRO A 29 -8.68 6.66 -10.25
N TYR A 30 -7.54 6.24 -9.73
CA TYR A 30 -7.37 4.96 -9.03
C TYR A 30 -6.55 5.15 -7.78
N LEU A 31 -6.96 4.52 -6.69
CA LEU A 31 -6.23 4.48 -5.42
C LEU A 31 -6.25 3.04 -4.92
N GLY A 32 -5.10 2.38 -4.97
CA GLY A 32 -4.95 0.99 -4.54
C GLY A 32 -4.09 0.87 -3.30
N PHE A 33 -4.61 0.23 -2.25
CA PHE A 33 -3.86 -0.11 -1.04
C PHE A 33 -3.41 -1.57 -1.08
N CYS A 34 -2.22 -1.86 -0.57
CA CYS A 34 -1.62 -3.17 -0.41
C CYS A 34 -1.78 -4.04 -1.66
N LEU A 35 -2.71 -5.00 -1.70
CA LEU A 35 -3.00 -5.79 -2.90
C LEU A 35 -3.37 -4.91 -4.10
N GLY A 36 -4.15 -3.84 -3.90
CA GLY A 36 -4.50 -2.90 -4.95
C GLY A 36 -3.29 -2.14 -5.51
N CYS A 37 -2.31 -1.81 -4.68
CA CYS A 37 -1.01 -1.28 -5.09
C CYS A 37 -0.25 -2.27 -5.98
N GLN A 38 -0.20 -3.52 -5.57
CA GLN A 38 0.49 -4.59 -6.30
C GLN A 38 -0.18 -4.88 -7.65
N LEU A 39 -1.51 -4.94 -7.69
CA LEU A 39 -2.27 -5.10 -8.94
C LEU A 39 -2.01 -3.93 -9.91
N LEU A 40 -2.00 -2.69 -9.41
CA LEU A 40 -1.63 -1.54 -10.23
C LEU A 40 -0.19 -1.67 -10.74
N GLY A 41 0.76 -2.05 -9.88
CA GLY A 41 2.15 -2.25 -10.24
C GLY A 41 2.34 -3.19 -11.42
N GLU A 42 1.69 -4.35 -11.39
CA GLU A 42 1.71 -5.31 -12.52
C GLU A 42 1.07 -4.74 -13.79
N VAL A 43 -0.07 -4.08 -13.64
CA VAL A 43 -0.82 -3.50 -14.78
C VAL A 43 -0.02 -2.43 -15.51
N VAL A 44 0.82 -1.67 -14.81
CA VAL A 44 1.65 -0.61 -15.40
C VAL A 44 3.07 -1.06 -15.76
N GLY A 45 3.33 -2.37 -15.71
CA GLY A 45 4.55 -3.00 -16.24
C GLY A 45 5.62 -3.34 -15.23
N GLY A 46 5.33 -3.25 -13.94
CA GLY A 46 6.16 -3.78 -12.86
C GLY A 46 5.93 -5.27 -12.60
N ASN A 47 6.62 -5.80 -11.60
CA ASN A 47 6.48 -7.16 -11.11
C ASN A 47 6.20 -7.14 -9.62
N VAL A 48 5.38 -8.07 -9.14
CA VAL A 48 5.22 -8.34 -7.72
C VAL A 48 6.13 -9.49 -7.34
N VAL A 49 7.02 -9.26 -6.39
CA VAL A 49 8.01 -10.23 -5.95
C VAL A 49 7.99 -10.36 -4.43
N LYS A 50 8.48 -11.49 -3.93
CA LYS A 50 8.67 -11.68 -2.49
C LYS A 50 9.73 -10.72 -1.99
N SER A 51 9.42 -9.93 -0.97
CA SER A 51 10.36 -9.02 -0.32
C SER A 51 11.49 -9.81 0.35
N LYS A 52 12.69 -9.28 0.31
CA LYS A 52 13.83 -9.87 1.00
C LYS A 52 13.57 -9.95 2.51
N TYR A 53 12.99 -8.90 3.05
CA TYR A 53 12.53 -8.80 4.43
C TYR A 53 11.07 -8.36 4.42
N PRO A 54 10.14 -9.17 4.94
CA PRO A 54 8.75 -8.74 5.10
C PRO A 54 8.65 -7.53 6.01
N GLU A 55 7.78 -6.60 5.68
CA GLU A 55 7.48 -5.46 6.54
C GLU A 55 6.17 -5.72 7.27
N ILE A 56 6.27 -5.98 8.58
CA ILE A 56 5.13 -6.22 9.48
C ILE A 56 5.38 -5.41 10.75
N GLY A 57 4.44 -4.53 11.10
CA GLY A 57 4.55 -3.66 12.28
C GLY A 57 4.19 -2.21 11.97
N MET A 58 4.43 -1.34 12.94
CA MET A 58 4.33 0.11 12.79
C MET A 58 5.68 0.64 12.31
N LEU A 59 5.83 0.84 11.00
CA LEU A 59 7.10 1.16 10.37
C LEU A 59 7.10 2.55 9.71
N ASN A 60 8.30 3.11 9.58
CA ASN A 60 8.48 4.42 8.97
C ASN A 60 8.50 4.36 7.45
N VAL A 61 7.77 5.26 6.83
CA VAL A 61 7.78 5.53 5.40
C VAL A 61 8.32 6.94 5.15
N ASN A 62 9.30 7.05 4.26
CA ASN A 62 9.96 8.30 3.92
C ASN A 62 9.47 8.80 2.56
N PHE A 63 8.97 10.02 2.52
CA PHE A 63 8.53 10.64 1.28
C PHE A 63 9.69 11.22 0.48
N SER A 64 9.63 11.08 -0.83
CA SER A 64 10.56 11.74 -1.76
C SER A 64 10.22 13.23 -1.93
N GLN A 65 11.14 13.99 -2.53
CA GLN A 65 10.90 15.39 -2.85
C GLN A 65 9.75 15.60 -3.85
N ASN A 66 9.42 14.57 -4.64
CA ASN A 66 8.33 14.61 -5.62
C ASN A 66 6.96 14.85 -4.98
N LYS A 67 6.80 14.53 -3.67
CA LYS A 67 5.53 14.78 -2.96
C LYS A 67 5.15 16.26 -2.90
N LYS A 68 6.12 17.18 -2.94
CA LYS A 68 5.86 18.62 -2.77
C LYS A 68 4.90 19.22 -3.80
N SER A 69 4.93 18.67 -5.01
CA SER A 69 4.02 19.06 -6.11
C SER A 69 2.90 18.05 -6.35
N ASP A 70 2.79 17.02 -5.52
CA ASP A 70 1.80 15.98 -5.69
C ASP A 70 0.46 16.37 -5.06
N LEU A 71 -0.62 16.16 -5.80
CA LEU A 71 -1.96 16.55 -5.37
C LEU A 71 -2.42 15.83 -4.08
N LEU A 72 -2.03 14.56 -3.91
CA LEU A 72 -2.48 13.74 -2.79
C LEU A 72 -1.61 13.91 -1.55
N PHE A 73 -0.30 14.13 -1.73
CA PHE A 73 0.69 14.00 -0.67
C PHE A 73 1.43 15.29 -0.30
N SER A 74 1.16 16.42 -0.94
CA SER A 74 1.87 17.69 -0.65
C SER A 74 1.77 18.13 0.81
N GLU A 75 0.66 17.82 1.48
CA GLU A 75 0.42 18.17 2.89
C GLU A 75 0.99 17.16 3.90
N PHE A 76 1.52 16.03 3.42
CA PHE A 76 2.12 15.03 4.30
C PHE A 76 3.50 15.50 4.80
N PRO A 77 3.94 15.11 6.01
CA PRO A 77 5.32 15.35 6.45
C PRO A 77 6.31 14.55 5.62
N GLU A 78 7.61 14.77 5.83
CA GLU A 78 8.66 14.03 5.11
C GLU A 78 8.74 12.55 5.51
N LYS A 79 8.21 12.22 6.68
CA LYS A 79 8.16 10.86 7.22
C LYS A 79 6.86 10.64 8.00
N ILE A 80 6.26 9.48 7.83
CA ILE A 80 5.13 8.99 8.64
C ILE A 80 5.44 7.60 9.19
N THR A 81 4.76 7.24 10.29
CA THR A 81 4.65 5.86 10.75
C THR A 81 3.31 5.30 10.28
N SER A 82 3.31 4.13 9.67
CA SER A 82 2.13 3.48 9.13
C SER A 82 2.12 1.99 9.44
N LEU A 83 0.95 1.38 9.37
CA LEU A 83 0.82 -0.05 9.52
C LEU A 83 1.32 -0.74 8.24
N GLN A 84 2.27 -1.64 8.42
CA GLN A 84 2.78 -2.52 7.37
C GLN A 84 2.37 -3.97 7.69
N TRP A 85 1.88 -4.68 6.69
CA TRP A 85 1.61 -6.12 6.80
C TRP A 85 1.70 -6.77 5.43
N HIS A 86 2.92 -6.82 4.90
CA HIS A 86 3.14 -7.42 3.59
C HIS A 86 4.48 -8.15 3.51
N SER A 87 4.50 -9.21 2.70
CA SER A 87 5.68 -10.02 2.40
C SER A 87 6.07 -9.95 0.92
N TYR A 88 5.36 -9.12 0.15
CA TYR A 88 5.59 -8.93 -1.27
C TYR A 88 5.58 -7.44 -1.60
N GLU A 89 6.32 -7.08 -2.63
CA GLU A 89 6.51 -5.70 -3.07
C GLU A 89 6.48 -5.55 -4.58
N VAL A 90 6.19 -4.36 -5.07
CA VAL A 90 6.31 -4.01 -6.48
C VAL A 90 7.76 -3.66 -6.80
N GLN A 91 8.27 -4.19 -7.93
CA GLN A 91 9.60 -3.88 -8.46
C GLN A 91 9.55 -3.60 -9.97
N ASN A 92 10.69 -3.16 -10.53
CA ASN A 92 10.91 -2.99 -11.98
C ASN A 92 10.02 -1.92 -12.63
N LEU A 93 9.69 -0.84 -11.91
CA LEU A 93 8.98 0.32 -12.47
C LEU A 93 9.91 1.43 -12.97
N GLU A 94 11.23 1.30 -12.81
CA GLU A 94 12.23 2.35 -13.11
C GLU A 94 12.24 2.81 -14.55
N ASN A 95 11.96 1.90 -15.48
CA ASN A 95 12.00 2.17 -16.91
C ASN A 95 10.68 2.76 -17.47
N ASN A 96 9.64 2.81 -16.64
CA ASN A 96 8.36 3.39 -17.02
C ASN A 96 8.35 4.90 -16.73
N LYS A 97 8.52 5.73 -17.75
CA LYS A 97 8.56 7.20 -17.65
C LYS A 97 7.27 7.82 -17.08
N ASN A 98 6.18 7.06 -17.03
CA ASN A 98 4.91 7.51 -16.47
C ASN A 98 4.82 7.26 -14.95
N ILE A 99 5.85 6.67 -14.33
CA ILE A 99 5.89 6.40 -12.91
C ILE A 99 6.65 7.50 -12.17
N THR A 100 6.06 7.98 -11.11
CA THR A 100 6.72 8.86 -10.13
C THR A 100 6.80 8.14 -8.79
N LEU A 101 8.00 7.96 -8.24
CA LEU A 101 8.21 7.48 -6.88
C LEU A 101 7.89 8.59 -5.89
N LEU A 102 6.97 8.33 -4.96
CA LEU A 102 6.52 9.30 -3.97
C LEU A 102 7.01 8.97 -2.55
N ALA A 103 7.12 7.68 -2.20
CA ALA A 103 7.63 7.28 -0.90
C ALA A 103 8.28 5.89 -0.93
N SER A 104 9.21 5.67 0.00
CA SER A 104 9.93 4.40 0.19
C SER A 104 10.14 4.11 1.67
N SER A 105 10.45 2.85 1.99
CA SER A 105 11.03 2.41 3.24
C SER A 105 12.43 1.84 3.00
N PRO A 106 13.19 1.46 4.04
CA PRO A 106 14.48 0.80 3.85
C PRO A 106 14.40 -0.50 3.04
N GLU A 107 13.30 -1.25 3.20
CA GLU A 107 13.14 -2.57 2.59
C GLU A 107 12.32 -2.52 1.29
N THR A 108 11.37 -1.59 1.16
CA THR A 108 10.46 -1.49 0.01
C THR A 108 10.62 -0.16 -0.70
N LYS A 109 11.08 -0.22 -1.94
CA LYS A 109 11.29 0.98 -2.77
C LYS A 109 9.98 1.69 -3.11
N TYR A 110 8.97 0.95 -3.55
CA TYR A 110 7.70 1.51 -4.00
C TYR A 110 6.63 1.41 -2.89
N GLN A 111 6.86 2.10 -1.78
CA GLN A 111 5.84 2.27 -0.74
C GLN A 111 4.68 3.13 -1.23
N ILE A 112 4.98 4.16 -2.03
CA ILE A 112 3.98 4.89 -2.81
C ILE A 112 4.57 5.18 -4.18
N PHE A 113 3.83 4.86 -5.21
CA PHE A 113 4.10 5.33 -6.56
C PHE A 113 2.85 5.87 -7.24
N LYS A 114 3.05 6.80 -8.16
CA LYS A 114 2.00 7.39 -8.99
C LYS A 114 2.24 7.00 -10.44
N TYR A 115 1.20 6.57 -11.14
CA TYR A 115 1.19 6.40 -12.59
C TYR A 115 0.46 7.58 -13.24
N GLN A 116 1.18 8.35 -14.04
CA GLN A 116 0.71 9.64 -14.56
C GLN A 116 0.21 10.54 -13.44
N GLU A 117 -0.94 11.24 -13.61
CA GLU A 117 -1.47 12.16 -12.60
C GLU A 117 -2.72 11.64 -11.87
N HIS A 118 -3.13 10.39 -12.12
CA HIS A 118 -4.46 9.92 -11.71
C HIS A 118 -4.50 8.56 -11.00
N ALA A 119 -3.43 7.77 -11.01
CA ALA A 119 -3.46 6.45 -10.39
C ALA A 119 -2.32 6.28 -9.38
N TYR A 120 -2.67 5.84 -8.18
CA TYR A 120 -1.77 5.74 -7.04
C TYR A 120 -1.77 4.32 -6.46
N GLY A 121 -0.59 3.78 -6.22
CA GLY A 121 -0.38 2.57 -5.45
C GLY A 121 0.25 2.91 -4.10
N ILE A 122 -0.33 2.44 -3.02
CA ILE A 122 0.12 2.60 -1.63
C ILE A 122 0.28 1.21 -1.02
N GLN A 123 1.49 0.83 -0.63
CA GLN A 123 1.75 -0.51 -0.11
C GLN A 123 1.33 -0.69 1.34
N PHE A 124 1.49 0.34 2.15
CA PHE A 124 1.14 0.37 3.57
C PHE A 124 -0.34 0.69 3.81
N HIS A 125 -0.75 0.68 5.10
CA HIS A 125 -2.10 0.99 5.53
C HIS A 125 -2.14 2.19 6.47
N ILE A 126 -2.97 3.17 6.17
CA ILE A 126 -3.38 4.28 7.04
C ILE A 126 -4.91 4.41 7.10
N GLU A 127 -5.63 3.61 6.30
CA GLU A 127 -7.08 3.57 6.19
C GLU A 127 -7.75 2.63 7.21
N ILE A 128 -7.00 2.24 8.23
CA ILE A 128 -7.41 1.28 9.25
C ILE A 128 -8.19 1.92 10.40
N LYS A 129 -8.87 1.05 11.17
CA LYS A 129 -9.53 1.37 12.43
C LYS A 129 -8.72 0.80 13.60
N ASP A 130 -9.04 1.25 14.81
CA ASP A 130 -8.47 0.73 16.06
C ASP A 130 -8.72 -0.76 16.30
N THR A 131 -9.76 -1.34 15.68
CA THR A 131 -10.09 -2.77 15.73
C THR A 131 -9.39 -3.61 14.66
N THR A 132 -8.78 -2.98 13.63
CA THR A 132 -8.32 -3.68 12.42
C THR A 132 -7.24 -4.72 12.70
N VAL A 133 -6.26 -4.41 13.55
CA VAL A 133 -5.18 -5.37 13.87
C VAL A 133 -5.75 -6.60 14.57
N GLY A 134 -6.66 -6.40 15.53
CA GLY A 134 -7.35 -7.51 16.20
C GLY A 134 -8.21 -8.34 15.24
N GLU A 135 -8.96 -7.68 14.34
CA GLU A 135 -9.77 -8.36 13.32
C GLU A 135 -8.91 -9.22 12.36
N TRP A 136 -7.79 -8.69 11.90
CA TRP A 136 -6.86 -9.44 11.04
C TRP A 136 -6.18 -10.57 11.81
N GLY A 137 -5.87 -10.35 13.10
CA GLY A 137 -5.33 -11.38 13.97
C GLY A 137 -6.29 -12.56 14.25
N CYS A 138 -7.59 -12.40 14.01
CA CYS A 138 -8.55 -13.50 14.05
C CYS A 138 -8.40 -14.48 12.87
N VAL A 139 -7.67 -14.12 11.82
CA VAL A 139 -7.36 -15.01 10.69
C VAL A 139 -6.14 -15.85 11.06
N PRO A 140 -6.26 -17.18 11.21
CA PRO A 140 -5.17 -18.03 11.71
C PRO A 140 -3.87 -17.92 10.93
N GLU A 141 -3.96 -17.78 9.62
CA GLU A 141 -2.81 -17.66 8.73
C GLU A 141 -2.05 -16.34 8.97
N TYR A 142 -2.76 -15.25 9.24
CA TYR A 142 -2.15 -13.95 9.51
C TYR A 142 -1.49 -13.93 10.89
N LYS A 143 -2.18 -14.47 11.91
CA LYS A 143 -1.61 -14.60 13.25
C LYS A 143 -0.36 -15.46 13.23
N SER A 144 -0.43 -16.63 12.59
CA SER A 144 0.72 -17.55 12.48
C SER A 144 1.91 -16.92 11.76
N ALA A 145 1.66 -16.16 10.67
CA ALA A 145 2.72 -15.46 9.95
C ALA A 145 3.38 -14.38 10.81
N LEU A 146 2.57 -13.63 11.57
CA LEU A 146 3.03 -12.59 12.48
C LEU A 146 3.89 -13.18 13.62
N GLU A 147 3.38 -14.20 14.32
CA GLU A 147 4.07 -14.84 15.45
C GLU A 147 5.35 -15.57 15.00
N LYS A 148 5.35 -16.17 13.81
CA LYS A 148 6.56 -16.79 13.25
C LYS A 148 7.67 -15.77 13.00
N GLN A 149 7.34 -14.54 12.66
CA GLN A 149 8.29 -13.49 12.34
C GLN A 149 8.71 -12.69 13.57
N LEU A 150 7.81 -12.38 14.48
CA LEU A 150 8.02 -11.48 15.60
C LEU A 150 7.97 -12.15 16.98
N GLY A 151 7.65 -13.46 17.01
CA GLY A 151 7.54 -14.24 18.23
C GLY A 151 6.15 -14.26 18.85
N ASP A 152 6.00 -15.06 19.92
CA ASP A 152 4.74 -15.20 20.63
C ASP A 152 4.30 -13.86 21.26
N GLY A 153 2.99 -13.60 21.24
CA GLY A 153 2.42 -12.35 21.75
C GLY A 153 2.65 -11.13 20.86
N ALA A 154 3.11 -11.36 19.62
CA ALA A 154 3.37 -10.27 18.67
C ALA A 154 2.09 -9.54 18.26
N LEU A 155 0.96 -10.24 18.21
CA LEU A 155 -0.32 -9.64 17.81
C LEU A 155 -0.80 -8.58 18.83
N GLU A 156 -0.72 -8.88 20.10
CA GLU A 156 -1.12 -7.98 21.18
C GLU A 156 -0.23 -6.73 21.19
N LYS A 157 1.08 -6.91 21.07
CA LYS A 157 2.04 -5.79 20.99
C LYS A 157 1.78 -4.91 19.76
N PHE A 158 1.50 -5.53 18.63
CA PHE A 158 1.22 -4.82 17.39
C PHE A 158 -0.08 -4.03 17.47
N ASP A 159 -1.13 -4.60 18.10
CA ASP A 159 -2.39 -3.91 18.32
C ASP A 159 -2.22 -2.70 19.25
N GLU A 160 -1.47 -2.85 20.34
CA GLU A 160 -1.15 -1.74 21.26
C GLU A 160 -0.36 -0.62 20.53
N GLU A 161 0.67 -0.98 19.77
CA GLU A 161 1.48 -0.03 19.02
C GLU A 161 0.66 0.69 17.93
N ALA A 162 -0.21 -0.02 17.22
CA ALA A 162 -1.10 0.56 16.23
C ALA A 162 -2.04 1.62 16.86
N LYS A 163 -2.58 1.36 18.05
CA LYS A 163 -3.44 2.31 18.77
C LYS A 163 -2.71 3.61 19.12
N ILE A 164 -1.42 3.56 19.47
CA ILE A 164 -0.60 4.75 19.74
C ILE A 164 -0.52 5.66 18.50
N HIS A 165 -0.42 5.08 17.30
CA HIS A 165 -0.27 5.81 16.04
C HIS A 165 -1.61 6.13 15.34
N MET A 166 -2.74 5.61 15.84
CA MET A 166 -4.05 5.68 15.18
C MET A 166 -4.48 7.12 14.85
N SER A 167 -4.30 8.06 15.79
CA SER A 167 -4.70 9.45 15.60
C SER A 167 -4.00 10.09 14.39
N ASN A 168 -2.71 9.83 14.22
CA ASN A 168 -1.94 10.32 13.08
C ASN A 168 -2.34 9.64 11.77
N MET A 169 -2.53 8.31 11.79
CA MET A 169 -2.99 7.56 10.61
C MET A 169 -4.35 8.06 10.15
N ASN A 170 -5.31 8.24 11.05
CA ASN A 170 -6.63 8.80 10.74
C ASN A 170 -6.55 10.21 10.15
N LYS A 171 -5.66 11.06 10.68
CA LYS A 171 -5.42 12.39 10.11
C LYS A 171 -4.92 12.30 8.67
N TYR A 172 -3.92 11.46 8.40
CA TYR A 172 -3.35 11.31 7.07
C TYR A 172 -4.33 10.62 6.11
N SER A 173 -5.08 9.63 6.58
CA SER A 173 -6.14 8.98 5.80
C SER A 173 -7.21 10.00 5.38
N ASN A 174 -7.63 10.89 6.28
CA ASN A 174 -8.59 11.94 5.94
C ASN A 174 -8.02 12.93 4.92
N ILE A 175 -6.78 13.40 5.07
CA ILE A 175 -6.12 14.28 4.08
C ILE A 175 -6.10 13.59 2.72
N LEU A 176 -5.64 12.34 2.67
CA LEU A 176 -5.58 11.55 1.44
C LEU A 176 -6.95 11.43 0.78
N TYR A 177 -7.98 11.09 1.55
CA TYR A 177 -9.35 10.96 1.05
C TYR A 177 -9.89 12.29 0.48
N GLN A 178 -9.71 13.40 1.21
CA GLN A 178 -10.17 14.71 0.74
C GLN A 178 -9.44 15.14 -0.53
N ASN A 179 -8.15 14.84 -0.65
CA ASN A 179 -7.37 15.16 -1.83
C ASN A 179 -7.75 14.23 -3.00
N PHE A 180 -7.95 12.93 -2.75
CA PHE A 180 -8.37 12.01 -3.80
C PHE A 180 -9.74 12.37 -4.40
N LYS A 181 -10.67 12.85 -3.58
CA LYS A 181 -11.98 13.34 -4.08
C LYS A 181 -11.86 14.45 -5.12
N LYS A 182 -10.79 15.25 -5.08
CA LYS A 182 -10.56 16.31 -6.08
C LYS A 182 -10.17 15.76 -7.46
N LEU A 183 -9.69 14.49 -7.52
CA LEU A 183 -9.39 13.79 -8.77
C LEU A 183 -10.62 13.15 -9.39
N VAL A 184 -11.64 12.85 -8.60
CA VAL A 184 -12.85 12.18 -9.07
C VAL A 184 -13.79 13.24 -9.65
N PRO A 185 -14.14 13.14 -10.95
CA PRO A 185 -15.02 14.12 -11.62
C PRO A 185 -16.43 14.13 -11.05
#